data_2fa2654cc80062febea12c72b6a3535e
#
_entry.id   2fa2654cc80062febea12c72b6a3535e
#
_cell.length_a   1.000
_cell.length_b   1.000
_cell.length_c   1.000
_cell.angle_alpha   90.00
_cell.angle_beta   90.00
_cell.angle_gamma   90.00
#
_symmetry.space_group_name_H-M   'P 1'
#
loop_
_entity.id
_entity.type
_entity.pdbx_description
1 polymer ?
#
loop_
_entity_poly.entity_id
_entity_poly.type
_entity_poly.pdbx_seq_one_letter_code
_entity_poly.pdbx_strand_id
1 'polypeptide(L)'
;MSTLLNRLTLLVSFAFSALCLQAADKKPFGLMTDLIEHTGQTWQNGYASNLPVWQLEEAIEPLQYAAIRSSHPAFSWIVPGETGGTRQTAYRVIVADNREDAASGRGNLWDSGVVGSDRSVAVRYAGEALKPGKSYFWRVKTVTNTEGESEWSEVKAFRTADRLSEYETAYYPQVKTMEFPVGITEIRPGTRLVDFGKDAFGQLVLTLASDGTRDSVVVHLGECLEGGRILRDPGKSTIRYHRYPLALLKGTHTYRIKIGKDKRNTGSAAVLMPAYVGEVVPFRYCEIEGYEAPLTPASVVRETVHYPFDETASSFRCSNDTLNQIWELCKYSVRATSFSGIYVDGDRERI
;
A
#
# COMPACT_ATOMS: atom_id res chain seq x y z
N MET A 1 49.99 57.39 9.90
CA MET A 1 49.36 56.42 10.85
C MET A 1 48.23 55.73 10.08
N SER A 2 48.44 54.46 9.92
CA SER A 2 47.77 53.59 8.94
C SER A 2 46.30 53.31 9.29
N THR A 3 45.46 53.37 8.31
CA THR A 3 44.10 52.80 8.34
C THR A 3 44.06 51.59 7.41
N LEU A 4 44.01 50.39 8.03
CA LEU A 4 43.79 49.14 7.31
C LEU A 4 42.37 49.05 6.83
N LEU A 5 42.18 48.94 5.52
CA LEU A 5 40.93 48.70 4.85
C LEU A 5 40.72 47.16 4.74
N ASN A 6 39.88 46.61 5.59
CA ASN A 6 39.50 45.21 5.52
C ASN A 6 38.53 44.99 4.37
N ARG A 7 38.97 44.38 3.29
CA ARG A 7 38.13 43.87 2.22
C ARG A 7 37.51 42.54 2.63
N LEU A 8 36.22 42.56 2.91
CA LEU A 8 35.41 41.37 3.11
C LEU A 8 35.08 40.74 1.74
N THR A 9 35.77 39.71 1.36
CA THR A 9 35.50 38.95 0.15
C THR A 9 34.34 37.99 0.42
N LEU A 10 33.17 38.30 -0.11
CA LEU A 10 32.00 37.40 -0.06
C LEU A 10 32.19 36.27 -1.06
N LEU A 11 32.55 35.10 -0.57
CA LEU A 11 32.58 33.87 -1.36
C LEU A 11 31.14 33.39 -1.54
N VAL A 12 30.54 33.64 -2.68
CA VAL A 12 29.30 33.03 -3.11
C VAL A 12 29.63 31.64 -3.59
N SER A 13 29.41 30.62 -2.71
CA SER A 13 29.48 29.23 -3.10
C SER A 13 28.25 28.90 -3.94
N PHE A 14 28.39 28.85 -5.25
CA PHE A 14 27.45 28.22 -6.13
C PHE A 14 27.51 26.71 -5.86
N ALA A 15 26.58 26.18 -5.06
CA ALA A 15 26.32 24.76 -5.02
C ALA A 15 25.73 24.35 -6.37
N PHE A 16 26.55 23.88 -7.27
CA PHE A 16 26.10 23.08 -8.39
C PHE A 16 25.48 21.81 -7.82
N SER A 17 24.16 21.79 -7.70
CA SER A 17 23.43 20.54 -7.57
C SER A 17 23.68 19.77 -8.86
N ALA A 18 24.67 18.90 -8.82
CA ALA A 18 24.82 17.85 -9.82
C ALA A 18 23.50 17.06 -9.77
N LEU A 19 22.58 17.31 -10.70
CA LEU A 19 21.62 16.31 -11.10
C LEU A 19 22.48 15.13 -11.54
N CYS A 20 22.64 14.14 -10.68
CA CYS A 20 22.99 12.82 -11.15
C CYS A 20 21.82 12.40 -12.05
N LEU A 21 21.99 12.60 -13.37
CA LEU A 21 21.32 11.75 -14.32
C LEU A 21 21.83 10.33 -13.97
N GLN A 22 21.03 9.62 -13.17
CA GLN A 22 21.19 8.17 -13.09
C GLN A 22 21.03 7.71 -14.54
N ALA A 23 22.10 7.14 -15.09
CA ALA A 23 22.02 6.42 -16.35
C ALA A 23 20.82 5.47 -16.18
N ALA A 24 19.82 5.59 -17.07
CA ALA A 24 18.63 4.76 -16.96
C ALA A 24 19.10 3.31 -16.94
N ASP A 25 18.64 2.58 -15.94
CA ASP A 25 19.04 1.20 -15.72
C ASP A 25 18.55 0.40 -16.94
N LYS A 26 19.46 -0.10 -17.76
CA LYS A 26 19.14 -0.86 -19.00
C LYS A 26 18.56 -2.24 -18.69
N LYS A 27 17.85 -2.36 -17.59
CA LYS A 27 17.24 -3.60 -17.10
C LYS A 27 15.72 -3.52 -17.22
N PRO A 28 15.04 -4.60 -17.63
CA PRO A 28 13.60 -4.70 -17.47
C PRO A 28 13.19 -4.48 -16.00
N PHE A 29 12.12 -3.75 -15.76
CA PHE A 29 11.63 -3.38 -14.44
C PHE A 29 10.10 -3.54 -14.34
N GLY A 30 9.47 -3.17 -13.22
CA GLY A 30 8.03 -3.35 -13.02
C GLY A 30 7.61 -4.82 -13.19
N LEU A 31 8.42 -5.74 -12.66
CA LEU A 31 8.22 -7.18 -12.83
C LEU A 31 6.97 -7.66 -12.09
N MET A 32 6.08 -8.36 -12.78
CA MET A 32 4.84 -8.90 -12.21
C MET A 32 4.72 -10.39 -12.47
N THR A 33 4.22 -11.13 -11.48
CA THR A 33 3.79 -12.53 -11.61
C THR A 33 2.27 -12.56 -11.49
N ASP A 34 1.55 -13.07 -12.51
CA ASP A 34 0.09 -13.01 -12.63
C ASP A 34 -0.47 -11.58 -12.41
N LEU A 35 0.20 -10.58 -12.99
CA LEU A 35 -0.09 -9.16 -12.87
C LEU A 35 0.04 -8.59 -11.44
N ILE A 36 0.69 -9.31 -10.52
CA ILE A 36 0.99 -8.84 -9.17
C ILE A 36 2.48 -8.47 -9.07
N GLU A 37 2.77 -7.25 -8.64
CA GLU A 37 4.14 -6.74 -8.56
C GLU A 37 4.87 -7.19 -7.28
N HIS A 38 4.27 -7.04 -6.11
CA HIS A 38 4.95 -7.27 -4.83
C HIS A 38 4.85 -8.71 -4.31
N THR A 39 5.07 -9.71 -5.19
CA THR A 39 4.94 -11.15 -4.87
C THR A 39 6.02 -11.68 -3.93
N GLY A 40 7.16 -11.00 -3.84
CA GLY A 40 8.26 -11.36 -2.92
C GLY A 40 8.13 -10.80 -1.51
N GLN A 41 7.17 -9.87 -1.30
CA GLN A 41 6.95 -9.19 -0.03
C GLN A 41 5.96 -9.94 0.86
N THR A 42 6.13 -9.78 2.17
CA THR A 42 5.21 -10.30 3.18
C THR A 42 4.72 -9.18 4.08
N TRP A 43 3.61 -9.44 4.77
CA TRP A 43 3.02 -8.54 5.75
C TRP A 43 2.69 -9.31 7.02
N GLN A 44 2.77 -8.64 8.16
CA GLN A 44 2.36 -9.15 9.46
C GLN A 44 1.22 -8.29 9.99
N ASN A 45 0.06 -8.89 10.19
CA ASN A 45 -1.15 -8.18 10.63
C ASN A 45 -1.51 -6.94 9.77
N GLY A 46 -1.18 -7.01 8.45
CA GLY A 46 -1.40 -5.95 7.48
C GLY A 46 -0.25 -4.93 7.36
N TYR A 47 0.77 -4.98 8.20
CA TYR A 47 1.96 -4.12 8.11
C TYR A 47 3.09 -4.82 7.37
N ALA A 48 3.85 -4.06 6.58
CA ALA A 48 4.99 -4.60 5.85
C ALA A 48 5.98 -5.30 6.80
N SER A 49 6.38 -6.52 6.44
CA SER A 49 7.40 -7.29 7.14
C SER A 49 8.74 -7.19 6.42
N ASN A 50 9.83 -7.29 7.17
CA ASN A 50 11.17 -7.38 6.61
C ASN A 50 11.54 -8.81 6.16
N LEU A 51 10.72 -9.80 6.50
CA LEU A 51 10.95 -11.20 6.14
C LEU A 51 10.42 -11.44 4.71
N PRO A 52 11.25 -11.83 3.75
CA PRO A 52 10.80 -12.08 2.39
C PRO A 52 10.02 -13.39 2.27
N VAL A 53 9.22 -13.53 1.21
CA VAL A 53 8.32 -14.68 1.01
C VAL A 53 9.02 -16.05 0.98
N TRP A 54 10.28 -16.12 0.64
CA TRP A 54 11.05 -17.37 0.61
C TRP A 54 11.64 -17.80 1.96
N GLN A 55 11.43 -16.98 3.00
CA GLN A 55 11.83 -17.26 4.38
C GLN A 55 10.62 -17.41 5.32
N LEU A 56 9.45 -17.72 4.78
CA LEU A 56 8.22 -17.82 5.56
C LEU A 56 8.31 -18.84 6.71
N GLU A 57 9.09 -19.89 6.54
CA GLU A 57 9.33 -20.91 7.56
C GLU A 57 10.10 -20.39 8.78
N GLU A 58 10.77 -19.25 8.67
CA GLU A 58 11.49 -18.57 9.77
C GLU A 58 10.56 -17.67 10.59
N ALA A 59 9.33 -17.42 10.14
CA ALA A 59 8.40 -16.56 10.83
C ALA A 59 7.83 -17.21 12.08
N ILE A 60 7.84 -16.49 13.20
CA ILE A 60 7.24 -16.91 14.48
C ILE A 60 5.71 -16.89 14.40
N GLU A 61 5.16 -15.91 13.68
CA GLU A 61 3.72 -15.74 13.48
C GLU A 61 3.37 -15.80 11.99
N PRO A 62 2.14 -16.21 11.65
CA PRO A 62 1.71 -16.29 10.26
C PRO A 62 1.82 -14.93 9.55
N LEU A 63 2.49 -14.93 8.41
CA LEU A 63 2.60 -13.77 7.54
C LEU A 63 1.59 -13.84 6.39
N GLN A 64 1.13 -12.68 5.96
CA GLN A 64 0.32 -12.53 4.76
C GLN A 64 1.25 -12.32 3.56
N TYR A 65 0.89 -12.86 2.40
CA TYR A 65 1.61 -12.70 1.14
C TYR A 65 0.67 -12.90 -0.06
N ALA A 66 1.08 -12.44 -1.23
CA ALA A 66 0.36 -12.68 -2.48
C ALA A 66 0.64 -14.11 -2.97
N ALA A 67 -0.27 -15.03 -2.72
CA ALA A 67 -0.13 -16.43 -3.10
C ALA A 67 -0.52 -16.64 -4.56
N ILE A 68 0.44 -17.04 -5.40
CA ILE A 68 0.20 -17.35 -6.81
C ILE A 68 -0.54 -18.69 -6.92
N ARG A 69 -1.69 -18.68 -7.60
CA ARG A 69 -2.60 -19.84 -7.64
C ARG A 69 -2.42 -20.72 -8.87
N SER A 70 -1.86 -20.20 -9.96
CA SER A 70 -1.58 -20.99 -11.16
C SER A 70 -0.34 -21.86 -11.00
N SER A 71 -0.39 -23.08 -11.52
CA SER A 71 0.78 -23.94 -11.69
C SER A 71 1.66 -23.50 -12.87
N HIS A 72 1.10 -22.67 -13.76
CA HIS A 72 1.78 -22.06 -14.92
C HIS A 72 1.52 -20.56 -14.93
N PRO A 73 2.12 -19.77 -13.98
CA PRO A 73 1.88 -18.36 -13.89
C PRO A 73 2.35 -17.60 -15.13
N ALA A 74 1.89 -16.36 -15.27
CA ALA A 74 2.31 -15.47 -16.33
C ALA A 74 3.23 -14.37 -15.77
N PHE A 75 4.22 -13.98 -16.56
CA PHE A 75 5.20 -12.96 -16.25
C PHE A 75 4.97 -11.71 -17.10
N SER A 76 5.15 -10.55 -16.49
CA SER A 76 5.06 -9.27 -17.17
C SER A 76 6.19 -8.35 -16.71
N TRP A 77 6.61 -7.45 -17.60
CA TRP A 77 7.69 -6.49 -17.33
C TRP A 77 7.54 -5.24 -18.17
N ILE A 78 8.17 -4.17 -17.73
CA ILE A 78 8.31 -2.93 -18.49
C ILE A 78 9.65 -2.99 -19.23
N VAL A 79 9.59 -2.70 -20.52
CA VAL A 79 10.77 -2.68 -21.39
C VAL A 79 11.53 -1.37 -21.18
N PRO A 80 12.83 -1.40 -20.84
CA PRO A 80 13.61 -0.18 -20.70
C PRO A 80 13.83 0.46 -22.09
N GLY A 81 13.95 1.78 -22.14
CA GLY A 81 14.28 2.51 -23.34
C GLY A 81 14.37 4.00 -23.11
N GLU A 82 15.47 4.60 -23.52
CA GLU A 82 15.72 6.06 -23.45
C GLU A 82 15.33 6.77 -24.75
N THR A 83 15.29 6.04 -25.84
CA THR A 83 15.05 6.60 -27.18
C THR A 83 13.59 6.48 -27.57
N GLY A 84 13.00 7.54 -28.10
CA GLY A 84 11.64 7.49 -28.63
C GLY A 84 11.51 6.43 -29.72
N GLY A 85 10.42 5.63 -29.67
CA GLY A 85 10.18 4.53 -30.61
C GLY A 85 10.89 3.22 -30.25
N THR A 86 11.52 3.12 -29.07
CA THR A 86 12.06 1.84 -28.57
C THR A 86 10.95 0.82 -28.44
N ARG A 87 11.19 -0.38 -29.01
CA ARG A 87 10.28 -1.53 -28.98
C ARG A 87 11.07 -2.79 -28.71
N GLN A 88 10.51 -3.67 -27.89
CA GLN A 88 11.03 -5.01 -27.71
C GLN A 88 10.91 -5.80 -29.00
N THR A 89 11.96 -6.53 -29.37
CA THR A 89 12.00 -7.45 -30.53
C THR A 89 12.17 -8.89 -30.06
N ALA A 90 12.76 -9.12 -28.91
CA ALA A 90 12.90 -10.43 -28.31
C ALA A 90 13.01 -10.34 -26.78
N TYR A 91 12.83 -11.49 -26.11
CA TYR A 91 13.06 -11.66 -24.68
C TYR A 91 13.64 -13.04 -24.35
N ARG A 92 14.21 -13.18 -23.16
CA ARG A 92 14.54 -14.46 -22.54
C ARG A 92 14.12 -14.42 -21.07
N VAL A 93 13.27 -15.38 -20.65
CA VAL A 93 12.82 -15.54 -19.27
C VAL A 93 13.42 -16.81 -18.69
N ILE A 94 13.89 -16.75 -17.46
CA ILE A 94 14.33 -17.92 -16.69
C ILE A 94 13.53 -18.04 -15.42
N VAL A 95 13.30 -19.28 -14.97
CA VAL A 95 12.66 -19.60 -13.68
C VAL A 95 13.49 -20.64 -12.94
N ALA A 96 13.69 -20.41 -11.63
CA ALA A 96 14.46 -21.28 -10.76
C ALA A 96 13.72 -21.54 -9.43
N ASP A 97 14.05 -22.64 -8.76
CA ASP A 97 13.55 -22.98 -7.43
C ASP A 97 14.44 -22.46 -6.30
N ASN A 98 15.55 -21.81 -6.63
CA ASN A 98 16.44 -21.16 -5.69
C ASN A 98 16.94 -19.81 -6.23
N ARG A 99 17.34 -18.94 -5.33
CA ARG A 99 17.70 -17.55 -5.64
C ARG A 99 19.07 -17.44 -6.33
N GLU A 100 20.00 -18.32 -5.98
CA GLU A 100 21.37 -18.33 -6.50
C GLU A 100 21.38 -18.66 -7.98
N ASP A 101 20.61 -19.65 -8.41
CA ASP A 101 20.48 -20.02 -9.81
C ASP A 101 19.86 -18.88 -10.62
N ALA A 102 18.74 -18.31 -10.15
CA ALA A 102 18.16 -17.16 -10.81
C ALA A 102 19.15 -15.98 -10.89
N ALA A 103 19.88 -15.68 -9.81
CA ALA A 103 20.87 -14.59 -9.76
C ALA A 103 22.02 -14.81 -10.74
N SER A 104 22.46 -16.05 -10.95
CA SER A 104 23.51 -16.41 -11.91
C SER A 104 23.01 -16.47 -13.37
N GLY A 105 21.71 -16.26 -13.61
CA GLY A 105 21.11 -16.36 -14.97
C GLY A 105 20.80 -17.79 -15.39
N ARG A 106 20.69 -18.73 -14.45
CA ARG A 106 20.33 -20.13 -14.69
C ARG A 106 18.88 -20.40 -14.31
N GLY A 107 18.10 -20.83 -15.27
CA GLY A 107 16.70 -21.28 -15.08
C GLY A 107 16.66 -22.81 -14.95
N ASN A 108 16.89 -23.35 -13.74
CA ASN A 108 16.90 -24.79 -13.53
C ASN A 108 15.53 -25.47 -13.68
N LEU A 109 14.43 -24.66 -13.62
CA LEU A 109 13.08 -25.16 -13.90
C LEU A 109 12.62 -24.82 -15.31
N TRP A 110 13.02 -23.67 -15.82
CA TRP A 110 12.68 -23.24 -17.18
C TRP A 110 13.61 -22.14 -17.68
N ASP A 111 13.98 -22.26 -18.91
CA ASP A 111 14.67 -21.25 -19.70
C ASP A 111 13.98 -21.15 -21.05
N SER A 112 13.35 -20.04 -21.35
CA SER A 112 12.66 -19.85 -22.64
C SER A 112 13.58 -19.85 -23.85
N GLY A 113 14.90 -19.72 -23.64
CA GLY A 113 15.80 -19.28 -24.69
C GLY A 113 15.43 -17.86 -25.14
N VAL A 114 16.04 -17.42 -26.24
CA VAL A 114 15.69 -16.14 -26.90
C VAL A 114 14.43 -16.36 -27.74
N VAL A 115 13.36 -15.68 -27.39
CA VAL A 115 12.05 -15.70 -28.06
C VAL A 115 11.87 -14.39 -28.84
N GLY A 116 11.76 -14.45 -30.15
CA GLY A 116 11.45 -13.29 -31.00
C GLY A 116 10.01 -12.87 -30.83
N SER A 117 9.76 -11.81 -30.03
CA SER A 117 8.44 -11.30 -29.73
C SER A 117 8.52 -9.90 -29.10
N ASP A 118 7.53 -9.07 -29.39
CA ASP A 118 7.30 -7.77 -28.72
C ASP A 118 6.43 -7.87 -27.46
N ARG A 119 5.96 -9.08 -27.14
CA ARG A 119 5.10 -9.33 -25.98
C ARG A 119 5.89 -9.20 -24.68
N SER A 120 5.46 -8.31 -23.78
CA SER A 120 6.01 -8.11 -22.44
C SER A 120 4.96 -8.22 -21.33
N VAL A 121 3.74 -8.60 -21.67
CA VAL A 121 2.61 -8.77 -20.74
C VAL A 121 2.06 -10.17 -20.84
N ALA A 122 1.84 -10.81 -19.70
CA ALA A 122 1.27 -12.14 -19.57
C ALA A 122 1.97 -13.22 -20.41
N VAL A 123 3.30 -13.23 -20.38
CA VAL A 123 4.11 -14.31 -20.96
C VAL A 123 4.03 -15.52 -20.05
N ARG A 124 3.42 -16.59 -20.52
CA ARG A 124 3.19 -17.78 -19.71
C ARG A 124 4.47 -18.58 -19.46
N TYR A 125 4.61 -19.02 -18.22
CA TYR A 125 5.56 -20.07 -17.86
C TYR A 125 5.25 -21.35 -18.65
N ALA A 126 6.26 -21.93 -19.32
CA ALA A 126 6.11 -23.11 -20.16
C ALA A 126 7.01 -24.28 -19.70
N GLY A 127 7.51 -24.24 -18.46
CA GLY A 127 8.20 -25.36 -17.82
C GLY A 127 7.23 -26.37 -17.23
N GLU A 128 7.75 -27.29 -16.43
CA GLU A 128 6.92 -28.25 -15.68
C GLU A 128 6.04 -27.54 -14.66
N ALA A 129 4.84 -28.08 -14.39
CA ALA A 129 3.90 -27.53 -13.44
C ALA A 129 4.55 -27.26 -12.07
N LEU A 130 4.43 -26.04 -11.58
CA LEU A 130 4.97 -25.64 -10.29
C LEU A 130 4.23 -26.35 -9.15
N LYS A 131 4.94 -26.65 -8.07
CA LYS A 131 4.38 -27.33 -6.90
C LYS A 131 3.71 -26.32 -5.95
N PRO A 132 2.64 -26.72 -5.21
CA PRO A 132 2.00 -25.88 -4.22
C PRO A 132 2.91 -25.58 -3.02
N GLY A 133 2.71 -24.42 -2.39
CA GLY A 133 3.39 -24.01 -1.18
C GLY A 133 4.90 -23.82 -1.30
N LYS A 134 5.43 -23.52 -2.50
CA LYS A 134 6.86 -23.35 -2.77
C LYS A 134 7.18 -21.95 -3.26
N SER A 135 8.39 -21.49 -2.96
CA SER A 135 8.94 -20.24 -3.46
C SER A 135 9.74 -20.49 -4.72
N TYR A 136 9.62 -19.55 -5.68
CA TYR A 136 10.27 -19.58 -6.97
C TYR A 136 10.84 -18.20 -7.30
N PHE A 137 11.80 -18.18 -8.24
CA PHE A 137 12.54 -16.98 -8.63
C PHE A 137 12.62 -16.90 -10.14
N TRP A 138 12.48 -15.71 -10.68
CA TRP A 138 12.58 -15.51 -12.13
C TRP A 138 13.25 -14.18 -12.48
N ARG A 139 13.75 -14.11 -13.67
CA ARG A 139 14.35 -12.93 -14.30
C ARG A 139 14.04 -12.89 -15.77
N VAL A 140 14.20 -11.72 -16.36
CA VAL A 140 14.03 -11.51 -17.80
C VAL A 140 15.15 -10.62 -18.34
N LYS A 141 15.55 -10.90 -19.57
CA LYS A 141 16.31 -10.00 -20.47
C LYS A 141 15.43 -9.67 -21.67
N THR A 142 15.62 -8.48 -22.23
CA THR A 142 14.94 -8.03 -23.43
C THR A 142 15.93 -7.61 -24.51
N VAL A 143 15.52 -7.69 -25.76
CA VAL A 143 16.24 -7.11 -26.90
C VAL A 143 15.33 -6.06 -27.49
N THR A 144 15.87 -4.88 -27.75
CA THR A 144 15.14 -3.78 -28.38
C THR A 144 15.71 -3.42 -29.72
N ASN A 145 14.90 -2.76 -30.57
CA ASN A 145 15.31 -2.30 -31.90
C ASN A 145 16.33 -1.16 -31.86
N THR A 146 16.42 -0.42 -30.75
CA THR A 146 17.27 0.78 -30.63
C THR A 146 18.52 0.55 -29.80
N GLU A 147 18.45 -0.31 -28.76
CA GLU A 147 19.49 -0.41 -27.74
C GLU A 147 20.10 -1.83 -27.64
N GLY A 148 19.57 -2.79 -28.39
CA GLY A 148 20.05 -4.18 -28.39
C GLY A 148 19.61 -4.95 -27.14
N GLU A 149 20.48 -5.88 -26.68
CA GLU A 149 20.19 -6.72 -25.50
C GLU A 149 20.40 -5.94 -24.19
N SER A 150 19.43 -6.05 -23.28
CA SER A 150 19.49 -5.48 -21.95
C SER A 150 20.35 -6.33 -20.99
N GLU A 151 20.66 -5.78 -19.83
CA GLU A 151 21.06 -6.58 -18.69
C GLU A 151 19.87 -7.42 -18.16
N TRP A 152 20.16 -8.39 -17.31
CA TRP A 152 19.11 -9.11 -16.59
C TRP A 152 18.36 -8.18 -15.64
N SER A 153 17.05 -8.33 -15.58
CA SER A 153 16.23 -7.70 -14.53
C SER A 153 16.72 -8.08 -13.11
N GLU A 154 16.21 -7.42 -12.10
CA GLU A 154 16.32 -7.91 -10.72
C GLU A 154 15.69 -9.31 -10.60
N VAL A 155 16.12 -10.06 -9.59
CA VAL A 155 15.49 -11.35 -9.26
C VAL A 155 14.14 -11.09 -8.65
N LYS A 156 13.08 -11.59 -9.28
CA LYS A 156 11.71 -11.53 -8.74
C LYS A 156 11.36 -12.85 -8.07
N ALA A 157 10.92 -12.79 -6.84
CA ALA A 157 10.43 -13.95 -6.11
C ALA A 157 8.90 -13.98 -6.06
N PHE A 158 8.35 -15.19 -6.04
CA PHE A 158 6.94 -15.43 -5.72
C PHE A 158 6.78 -16.77 -5.01
N ARG A 159 5.66 -16.95 -4.32
CA ARG A 159 5.29 -18.23 -3.69
C ARG A 159 3.94 -18.68 -4.21
N THR A 160 3.86 -19.95 -4.51
CA THR A 160 2.60 -20.60 -4.90
C THR A 160 1.69 -20.80 -3.68
N ALA A 161 0.38 -20.80 -3.91
CA ALA A 161 -0.61 -21.15 -2.89
C ALA A 161 -0.49 -22.64 -2.49
N ASP A 162 -0.98 -22.98 -1.29
CA ASP A 162 -1.02 -24.35 -0.81
C ASP A 162 -1.97 -25.24 -1.64
N ARG A 163 -2.94 -24.62 -2.29
CA ARG A 163 -3.81 -25.24 -3.28
C ARG A 163 -3.77 -24.42 -4.58
N LEU A 164 -3.37 -25.06 -5.66
CA LEU A 164 -3.36 -24.46 -6.99
C LEU A 164 -4.70 -24.64 -7.69
N SER A 165 -5.07 -23.64 -8.50
CA SER A 165 -6.27 -23.63 -9.33
C SER A 165 -6.06 -22.66 -10.50
N GLU A 166 -6.25 -23.16 -11.72
CA GLU A 166 -6.15 -22.33 -12.94
C GLU A 166 -7.37 -21.40 -13.12
N TYR A 167 -8.38 -21.53 -12.27
CA TYR A 167 -9.62 -20.73 -12.31
C TYR A 167 -9.69 -19.66 -11.21
N GLU A 168 -8.66 -19.58 -10.35
CA GLU A 168 -8.61 -18.63 -9.25
C GLU A 168 -7.47 -17.63 -9.48
N THR A 169 -7.74 -16.36 -9.29
CA THR A 169 -6.75 -15.28 -9.40
C THR A 169 -6.01 -15.09 -8.08
N ALA A 170 -4.70 -14.81 -8.16
CA ALA A 170 -3.95 -14.30 -7.04
C ALA A 170 -4.37 -12.86 -6.73
N TYR A 171 -4.23 -12.45 -5.48
CA TYR A 171 -4.45 -11.08 -5.04
C TYR A 171 -3.52 -10.73 -3.88
N TYR A 172 -3.28 -9.45 -3.68
CA TYR A 172 -2.55 -8.97 -2.51
C TYR A 172 -3.37 -9.15 -1.24
N PRO A 173 -2.71 -9.35 -0.08
CA PRO A 173 -3.37 -9.15 1.22
C PRO A 173 -3.75 -7.68 1.40
N GLN A 174 -4.78 -7.41 2.21
CA GLN A 174 -5.08 -6.06 2.68
C GLN A 174 -3.94 -5.55 3.55
N VAL A 175 -3.57 -4.29 3.36
CA VAL A 175 -2.51 -3.65 4.13
C VAL A 175 -3.05 -2.54 5.02
N LYS A 176 -2.30 -2.24 6.07
CA LYS A 176 -2.59 -1.16 7.00
C LYS A 176 -1.54 -0.07 6.91
N THR A 177 -2.02 1.17 6.99
CA THR A 177 -1.16 2.35 7.09
C THR A 177 -1.60 3.16 8.31
N MET A 178 -0.65 3.52 9.17
CA MET A 178 -0.92 4.43 10.28
C MET A 178 -1.00 5.86 9.77
N GLU A 179 -2.10 6.53 10.05
CA GLU A 179 -2.32 7.92 9.72
C GLU A 179 -2.56 8.73 10.98
N PHE A 180 -1.90 9.87 11.06
CA PHE A 180 -2.03 10.81 12.17
C PHE A 180 -2.95 11.96 11.79
N PRO A 181 -3.67 12.57 12.76
CA PRO A 181 -4.53 13.70 12.47
C PRO A 181 -3.74 14.92 11.99
N VAL A 182 -4.34 15.65 11.06
CA VAL A 182 -3.84 16.97 10.61
C VAL A 182 -4.29 18.10 11.53
N GLY A 183 -5.29 17.86 12.38
CA GLY A 183 -5.79 18.83 13.36
C GLY A 183 -6.49 18.17 14.52
N ILE A 184 -6.30 18.74 15.73
CA ILE A 184 -7.04 18.40 16.95
C ILE A 184 -7.51 19.70 17.56
N THR A 185 -8.83 19.87 17.73
CA THR A 185 -9.44 21.11 18.26
C THR A 185 -10.36 20.79 19.42
N GLU A 186 -10.28 21.53 20.50
CA GLU A 186 -11.29 21.49 21.54
C GLU A 186 -12.51 22.30 21.09
N ILE A 187 -13.62 21.64 20.86
CA ILE A 187 -14.86 22.27 20.40
C ILE A 187 -15.80 22.65 21.55
N ARG A 188 -15.61 22.07 22.71
CA ARG A 188 -16.21 22.42 24.01
C ARG A 188 -15.43 21.74 25.14
N PRO A 189 -15.55 22.17 26.40
CA PRO A 189 -14.84 21.55 27.52
C PRO A 189 -15.00 20.02 27.53
N GLY A 190 -13.87 19.30 27.55
CA GLY A 190 -13.84 17.85 27.54
C GLY A 190 -14.28 17.18 26.23
N THR A 191 -14.37 17.92 25.14
CA THR A 191 -14.70 17.37 23.81
C THR A 191 -13.69 17.82 22.77
N ARG A 192 -13.02 16.86 22.17
CA ARG A 192 -12.00 17.07 21.11
C ARG A 192 -12.52 16.59 19.76
N LEU A 193 -12.44 17.46 18.75
CA LEU A 193 -12.62 17.09 17.34
C LEU A 193 -11.24 16.86 16.72
N VAL A 194 -11.10 15.72 16.08
CA VAL A 194 -9.89 15.26 15.41
C VAL A 194 -10.19 15.16 13.91
N ASP A 195 -9.39 15.80 13.07
CA ASP A 195 -9.48 15.76 11.60
C ASP A 195 -8.28 15.01 11.01
N PHE A 196 -8.51 13.96 10.24
CA PHE A 196 -7.51 13.21 9.49
C PHE A 196 -7.27 13.78 8.08
N GLY A 197 -7.92 14.88 7.72
CA GLY A 197 -7.73 15.58 6.44
C GLY A 197 -8.49 14.98 5.26
N LYS A 198 -8.57 13.65 5.18
CA LYS A 198 -9.27 12.92 4.11
C LYS A 198 -10.06 11.77 4.70
N ASP A 199 -11.14 11.38 4.03
CA ASP A 199 -11.89 10.18 4.39
C ASP A 199 -11.17 8.91 3.97
N ALA A 200 -11.25 7.85 4.78
CA ALA A 200 -10.72 6.54 4.45
C ALA A 200 -11.37 5.45 5.29
N PHE A 201 -11.40 4.23 4.76
CA PHE A 201 -11.76 3.04 5.54
C PHE A 201 -10.66 2.70 6.53
N GLY A 202 -11.01 2.55 7.80
CA GLY A 202 -10.01 2.26 8.81
C GLY A 202 -10.58 1.89 10.16
N GLN A 203 -9.66 1.74 11.11
CA GLN A 203 -9.92 1.52 12.53
C GLN A 203 -9.28 2.66 13.33
N LEU A 204 -9.85 2.98 14.49
CA LEU A 204 -9.28 3.99 15.38
C LEU A 204 -8.56 3.33 16.55
N VAL A 205 -7.35 3.80 16.80
CA VAL A 205 -6.51 3.43 17.95
C VAL A 205 -6.26 4.67 18.78
N LEU A 206 -6.58 4.60 20.09
CA LEU A 206 -6.44 5.69 21.04
C LEU A 206 -5.49 5.29 22.16
N THR A 207 -4.52 6.13 22.49
CA THR A 207 -3.71 6.00 23.71
C THR A 207 -4.13 7.07 24.68
N LEU A 208 -4.90 6.69 25.70
CA LEU A 208 -5.52 7.59 26.67
C LEU A 208 -5.04 7.29 28.09
N ALA A 209 -4.89 8.33 28.87
CA ALA A 209 -4.59 8.25 30.29
C ALA A 209 -5.84 8.53 31.14
N SER A 210 -6.05 7.77 32.20
CA SER A 210 -7.09 8.02 33.22
C SER A 210 -6.51 7.90 34.62
N ASP A 211 -6.91 8.78 35.52
CA ASP A 211 -6.60 8.67 36.95
C ASP A 211 -7.55 7.72 37.70
N GLY A 212 -8.59 7.23 37.01
CA GLY A 212 -9.64 6.38 37.56
C GLY A 212 -10.84 7.14 38.13
N THR A 213 -10.87 8.47 38.03
CA THR A 213 -12.04 9.29 38.46
C THR A 213 -13.10 9.29 37.33
N ARG A 214 -12.69 9.10 36.09
CA ARG A 214 -13.58 8.93 34.95
C ARG A 214 -13.36 7.54 34.35
N ASP A 215 -14.40 6.77 34.23
CA ASP A 215 -14.40 5.38 33.81
C ASP A 215 -14.74 5.16 32.33
N SER A 216 -15.20 6.22 31.63
CA SER A 216 -15.60 6.09 30.22
C SER A 216 -15.55 7.42 29.46
N VAL A 217 -15.37 7.29 28.14
CA VAL A 217 -15.52 8.36 27.15
C VAL A 217 -16.43 7.88 26.02
N VAL A 218 -16.92 8.81 25.19
CA VAL A 218 -17.68 8.45 23.99
C VAL A 218 -16.90 8.88 22.76
N VAL A 219 -16.65 7.92 21.88
CA VAL A 219 -15.98 8.14 20.60
C VAL A 219 -17.01 8.15 19.48
N HIS A 220 -16.96 9.18 18.67
CA HIS A 220 -17.78 9.32 17.47
C HIS A 220 -16.88 9.30 16.25
N LEU A 221 -17.24 8.53 15.22
CA LEU A 221 -16.58 8.49 13.93
C LEU A 221 -17.56 8.95 12.85
N GLY A 222 -17.10 9.79 11.94
CA GLY A 222 -17.97 10.29 10.86
C GLY A 222 -17.20 10.89 9.69
N GLU A 223 -17.88 10.95 8.55
CA GLU A 223 -17.32 11.44 7.28
C GLU A 223 -17.45 12.95 7.14
N CYS A 224 -18.51 13.56 7.70
CA CYS A 224 -18.87 14.96 7.49
C CYS A 224 -19.09 15.71 8.80
N LEU A 225 -18.94 17.04 8.73
CA LEU A 225 -19.29 17.96 9.81
C LEU A 225 -20.56 18.74 9.49
N GLU A 226 -21.32 19.05 10.53
CA GLU A 226 -22.42 20.00 10.56
C GLU A 226 -22.30 20.86 11.81
N GLY A 227 -22.32 22.19 11.64
CA GLY A 227 -22.20 23.12 12.77
C GLY A 227 -20.92 22.96 13.58
N GLY A 228 -19.80 22.53 12.96
CA GLY A 228 -18.50 22.32 13.61
C GLY A 228 -18.39 21.02 14.40
N ARG A 229 -19.34 20.11 14.27
CA ARG A 229 -19.36 18.78 14.90
C ARG A 229 -19.61 17.70 13.87
N ILE A 230 -19.32 16.45 14.21
CA ILE A 230 -19.66 15.31 13.33
C ILE A 230 -21.18 15.29 13.11
N LEU A 231 -21.59 15.19 11.84
CA LEU A 231 -22.98 14.98 11.44
C LEU A 231 -23.49 13.64 11.99
N ARG A 232 -24.38 13.70 13.00
CA ARG A 232 -24.83 12.50 13.74
C ARG A 232 -26.11 11.89 13.19
N ASP A 233 -26.88 12.65 12.43
CA ASP A 233 -28.10 12.19 11.74
C ASP A 233 -27.98 12.47 10.23
N PRO A 234 -27.32 11.59 9.46
CA PRO A 234 -27.19 11.77 8.03
C PRO A 234 -28.48 11.46 7.25
N GLY A 235 -29.57 11.14 7.93
CA GLY A 235 -30.87 10.87 7.32
C GLY A 235 -30.83 9.69 6.36
N LYS A 236 -31.31 9.91 5.11
CA LYS A 236 -31.33 8.89 4.05
C LYS A 236 -30.06 8.88 3.17
N SER A 237 -29.03 9.67 3.52
CA SER A 237 -27.80 9.73 2.75
C SER A 237 -26.95 8.46 2.94
N THR A 238 -25.89 8.35 2.13
CA THR A 238 -24.89 7.27 2.27
C THR A 238 -23.78 7.61 3.27
N ILE A 239 -23.78 8.84 3.82
CA ILE A 239 -22.82 9.29 4.83
C ILE A 239 -22.90 8.39 6.06
N ARG A 240 -21.76 8.03 6.63
CA ARG A 240 -21.67 7.17 7.81
C ARG A 240 -21.39 7.97 9.07
N TYR A 241 -22.02 7.54 10.13
CA TYR A 241 -21.77 7.99 11.49
C TYR A 241 -21.88 6.80 12.44
N HIS A 242 -20.93 6.71 13.37
CA HIS A 242 -20.90 5.65 14.37
C HIS A 242 -20.54 6.23 15.75
N ARG A 243 -21.10 5.63 16.79
CA ARG A 243 -20.89 5.99 18.18
C ARG A 243 -20.39 4.78 18.98
N TYR A 244 -19.29 4.95 19.70
CA TYR A 244 -18.67 3.90 20.48
C TYR A 244 -18.42 4.40 21.93
N PRO A 245 -19.13 3.89 22.94
CA PRO A 245 -18.71 4.07 24.34
C PRO A 245 -17.43 3.27 24.58
N LEU A 246 -16.47 3.87 25.27
CA LEU A 246 -15.18 3.29 25.57
C LEU A 246 -14.92 3.41 27.07
N ALA A 247 -14.85 2.28 27.78
CA ALA A 247 -14.43 2.22 29.17
C ALA A 247 -12.93 2.48 29.28
N LEU A 248 -12.53 3.30 30.25
CA LEU A 248 -11.14 3.63 30.52
C LEU A 248 -10.64 2.87 31.76
N LEU A 249 -9.42 2.35 31.65
CA LEU A 249 -8.68 1.77 32.76
C LEU A 249 -7.78 2.84 33.39
N LYS A 250 -7.57 2.75 34.69
CA LYS A 250 -6.61 3.64 35.41
C LYS A 250 -5.21 3.45 34.86
N GLY A 251 -4.50 4.55 34.59
CA GLY A 251 -3.19 4.58 33.95
C GLY A 251 -3.29 4.95 32.45
N THR A 252 -2.21 4.76 31.74
CA THR A 252 -2.16 5.01 30.29
C THR A 252 -2.31 3.69 29.55
N HIS A 253 -3.34 3.59 28.70
CA HIS A 253 -3.63 2.38 27.94
C HIS A 253 -3.93 2.71 26.48
N THR A 254 -3.63 1.75 25.62
CA THR A 254 -3.97 1.81 24.20
C THR A 254 -5.25 1.01 23.95
N TYR A 255 -6.21 1.66 23.32
CA TYR A 255 -7.53 1.12 23.01
C TYR A 255 -7.72 1.07 21.49
N ARG A 256 -8.07 -0.10 20.96
CA ARG A 256 -8.58 -0.24 19.60
C ARG A 256 -10.11 -0.22 19.67
N ILE A 257 -10.74 0.70 18.95
CA ILE A 257 -12.20 0.77 18.87
C ILE A 257 -12.73 -0.49 18.19
N LYS A 258 -13.57 -1.24 18.91
CA LYS A 258 -14.17 -2.46 18.38
C LYS A 258 -15.36 -2.10 17.49
N ILE A 259 -15.13 -2.20 16.19
CA ILE A 259 -16.14 -2.00 15.15
C ILE A 259 -16.94 -3.30 15.01
N GLY A 260 -18.26 -3.23 15.14
CA GLY A 260 -19.15 -4.36 14.86
C GLY A 260 -19.44 -4.47 13.37
N LYS A 261 -19.79 -5.68 12.90
CA LYS A 261 -20.27 -5.85 11.53
C LYS A 261 -21.53 -5.04 11.29
N ASP A 262 -21.54 -4.27 10.22
CA ASP A 262 -22.78 -3.68 9.71
C ASP A 262 -23.67 -4.83 9.16
N LYS A 263 -24.97 -4.77 9.43
CA LYS A 263 -25.93 -5.78 8.95
C LYS A 263 -25.92 -5.91 7.42
N ARG A 264 -25.50 -4.88 6.69
CA ARG A 264 -25.32 -4.91 5.24
C ARG A 264 -24.09 -5.73 4.82
N ASN A 265 -23.14 -5.94 5.71
CA ASN A 265 -21.89 -6.69 5.47
C ASN A 265 -21.97 -8.13 6.01
N THR A 266 -23.17 -8.68 6.18
CA THR A 266 -23.38 -10.03 6.74
C THR A 266 -24.04 -10.99 5.75
N GLY A 267 -24.46 -10.53 4.56
CA GLY A 267 -25.05 -11.36 3.51
C GLY A 267 -24.00 -12.26 2.82
N SER A 268 -24.47 -13.23 2.05
CA SER A 268 -23.62 -14.16 1.30
C SER A 268 -22.75 -13.50 0.23
N ALA A 269 -23.16 -12.34 -0.25
CA ALA A 269 -22.42 -11.54 -1.24
C ALA A 269 -21.46 -10.51 -0.60
N ALA A 270 -21.42 -10.43 0.74
CA ALA A 270 -20.57 -9.46 1.42
C ALA A 270 -19.08 -9.74 1.21
N VAL A 271 -18.30 -8.70 0.96
CA VAL A 271 -16.84 -8.78 0.97
C VAL A 271 -16.36 -8.93 2.42
N LEU A 272 -15.94 -10.14 2.77
CA LEU A 272 -15.48 -10.43 4.12
C LEU A 272 -14.08 -9.84 4.33
N MET A 273 -13.94 -9.06 5.41
CA MET A 273 -12.62 -8.57 5.81
C MET A 273 -11.81 -9.72 6.42
N PRO A 274 -10.50 -9.81 6.10
CA PRO A 274 -9.63 -10.81 6.71
C PRO A 274 -9.57 -10.68 8.23
N ALA A 275 -9.44 -11.80 8.94
CA ALA A 275 -9.44 -11.82 10.42
C ALA A 275 -8.36 -10.92 11.04
N TYR A 276 -7.19 -10.80 10.40
CA TYR A 276 -6.09 -9.95 10.87
C TYR A 276 -6.37 -8.45 10.68
N VAL A 277 -7.33 -8.08 9.84
CA VAL A 277 -7.81 -6.69 9.68
C VAL A 277 -8.98 -6.43 10.62
N GLY A 278 -10.00 -7.29 10.59
CA GLY A 278 -11.29 -7.04 11.26
C GLY A 278 -12.18 -6.05 10.51
N GLU A 279 -13.23 -5.58 11.14
CA GLU A 279 -14.16 -4.62 10.53
C GLU A 279 -13.55 -3.21 10.47
N VAL A 280 -13.92 -2.47 9.43
CA VAL A 280 -13.53 -1.09 9.20
C VAL A 280 -14.75 -0.24 8.87
N VAL A 281 -14.65 1.07 9.12
CA VAL A 281 -15.66 2.07 8.73
C VAL A 281 -14.98 3.23 8.03
N PRO A 282 -15.67 3.90 7.09
CA PRO A 282 -15.17 5.14 6.51
C PRO A 282 -15.34 6.27 7.54
N PHE A 283 -14.29 7.07 7.75
CA PHE A 283 -14.35 8.30 8.54
C PHE A 283 -13.18 9.22 8.25
N ARG A 284 -13.47 10.49 8.20
CA ARG A 284 -12.48 11.56 8.22
C ARG A 284 -12.30 12.12 9.62
N TYR A 285 -13.39 12.20 10.38
CA TYR A 285 -13.43 12.87 11.69
C TYR A 285 -13.63 11.88 12.82
N CYS A 286 -12.95 12.17 13.93
CA CYS A 286 -13.19 11.53 15.20
C CYS A 286 -13.55 12.62 16.24
N GLU A 287 -14.61 12.43 17.01
CA GLU A 287 -14.95 13.30 18.14
C GLU A 287 -14.87 12.47 19.43
N ILE A 288 -14.12 12.94 20.43
CA ILE A 288 -13.95 12.27 21.72
C ILE A 288 -14.61 13.13 22.77
N GLU A 289 -15.72 12.66 23.33
CA GLU A 289 -16.46 13.33 24.40
C GLU A 289 -16.08 12.76 25.76
N GLY A 290 -15.93 13.64 26.72
CA GLY A 290 -15.65 13.26 28.10
C GLY A 290 -14.17 13.04 28.40
N TYR A 291 -13.26 13.55 27.58
CA TYR A 291 -11.83 13.46 27.80
C TYR A 291 -11.21 14.86 27.95
N GLU A 292 -10.74 15.17 29.17
CA GLU A 292 -10.24 16.52 29.52
C GLU A 292 -8.73 16.65 29.31
N ALA A 293 -7.98 15.53 29.42
CA ALA A 293 -6.53 15.56 29.25
C ALA A 293 -6.15 15.93 27.80
N PRO A 294 -4.97 16.52 27.59
CA PRO A 294 -4.50 16.86 26.25
C PRO A 294 -4.38 15.64 25.35
N LEU A 295 -4.82 15.76 24.09
CA LEU A 295 -4.55 14.80 23.04
C LEU A 295 -3.41 15.29 22.16
N THR A 296 -2.53 14.38 21.77
CA THR A 296 -1.49 14.64 20.78
C THR A 296 -1.78 13.84 19.50
N PRO A 297 -1.23 14.23 18.35
CA PRO A 297 -1.37 13.41 17.13
C PRO A 297 -0.97 11.94 17.35
N ALA A 298 0.04 11.66 18.16
CA ALA A 298 0.49 10.31 18.46
C ALA A 298 -0.49 9.50 19.33
N SER A 299 -1.39 10.18 20.08
CA SER A 299 -2.37 9.50 20.92
C SER A 299 -3.66 9.13 20.18
N VAL A 300 -3.83 9.56 18.93
CA VAL A 300 -5.01 9.30 18.10
C VAL A 300 -4.57 8.87 16.71
N VAL A 301 -4.62 7.59 16.44
CA VAL A 301 -4.13 7.02 15.18
C VAL A 301 -5.27 6.35 14.42
N ARG A 302 -5.42 6.68 13.14
CA ARG A 302 -6.27 5.91 12.23
C ARG A 302 -5.40 4.85 11.53
N GLU A 303 -5.74 3.58 11.69
CA GLU A 303 -5.19 2.51 10.86
C GLU A 303 -6.04 2.40 9.60
N THR A 304 -5.63 3.06 8.54
CA THR A 304 -6.29 2.99 7.22
C THR A 304 -6.00 1.64 6.59
N VAL A 305 -7.03 1.02 6.05
CA VAL A 305 -6.96 -0.28 5.38
C VAL A 305 -7.22 -0.09 3.89
N HIS A 306 -6.34 -0.62 3.07
CA HIS A 306 -6.46 -0.54 1.61
C HIS A 306 -5.69 -1.69 0.94
N TYR A 307 -5.89 -1.87 -0.36
CA TYR A 307 -5.07 -2.73 -1.19
C TYR A 307 -3.68 -2.10 -1.39
N PRO A 308 -2.57 -2.84 -1.52
CA PRO A 308 -1.27 -2.25 -1.81
C PRO A 308 -1.34 -1.33 -3.02
N PHE A 309 -0.82 -0.12 -2.86
CA PHE A 309 -0.88 0.93 -3.87
C PHE A 309 0.50 1.58 -4.02
N ASP A 310 1.03 1.61 -5.24
CA ASP A 310 2.28 2.28 -5.55
C ASP A 310 2.01 3.74 -5.92
N GLU A 311 2.31 4.65 -4.99
CA GLU A 311 2.15 6.09 -5.19
C GLU A 311 3.07 6.66 -6.29
N THR A 312 4.09 5.90 -6.70
CA THR A 312 5.12 6.34 -7.65
C THR A 312 4.93 5.80 -9.07
N ALA A 313 3.98 4.84 -9.26
CA ALA A 313 3.74 4.19 -10.54
C ALA A 313 3.33 5.16 -11.67
N SER A 314 2.78 6.31 -11.30
CA SER A 314 2.40 7.36 -12.25
C SER A 314 2.49 8.74 -11.62
N SER A 315 2.74 9.75 -12.44
CA SER A 315 2.79 11.14 -12.01
C SER A 315 2.16 12.06 -13.05
N PHE A 316 1.60 13.15 -12.59
CA PHE A 316 1.10 14.24 -13.44
C PHE A 316 1.45 15.57 -12.81
N ARG A 317 1.96 16.49 -13.63
CA ARG A 317 2.20 17.87 -13.24
C ARG A 317 2.05 18.80 -14.45
N CYS A 318 1.33 19.89 -14.25
CA CYS A 318 1.19 20.96 -15.24
C CYS A 318 1.21 22.35 -14.55
N SER A 319 1.12 23.41 -15.33
CA SER A 319 1.10 24.80 -14.85
C SER A 319 -0.22 25.21 -14.18
N ASN A 320 -1.25 24.38 -14.23
CA ASN A 320 -2.55 24.64 -13.63
C ASN A 320 -2.69 23.87 -12.31
N ASP A 321 -2.65 24.58 -11.18
CA ASP A 321 -2.72 23.97 -9.85
C ASP A 321 -4.02 23.21 -9.57
N THR A 322 -5.15 23.65 -10.15
CA THR A 322 -6.43 22.94 -10.01
C THR A 322 -6.36 21.55 -10.65
N LEU A 323 -5.75 21.42 -11.83
CA LEU A 323 -5.58 20.12 -12.46
C LEU A 323 -4.63 19.22 -11.66
N ASN A 324 -3.56 19.79 -11.07
CA ASN A 324 -2.67 19.06 -10.19
C ASN A 324 -3.41 18.53 -8.95
N GLN A 325 -4.27 19.34 -8.34
CA GLN A 325 -5.11 18.94 -7.20
C GLN A 325 -6.13 17.87 -7.58
N ILE A 326 -6.76 17.97 -8.75
CA ILE A 326 -7.68 16.96 -9.26
C ILE A 326 -6.95 15.62 -9.44
N TRP A 327 -5.74 15.62 -10.00
CA TRP A 327 -4.92 14.40 -10.13
C TRP A 327 -4.69 13.73 -8.78
N GLU A 328 -4.24 14.49 -7.78
CA GLU A 328 -3.99 13.95 -6.43
C GLU A 328 -5.29 13.44 -5.76
N LEU A 329 -6.42 14.11 -5.98
CA LEU A 329 -7.71 13.65 -5.48
C LEU A 329 -8.12 12.31 -6.14
N CYS A 330 -8.00 12.20 -7.46
CA CYS A 330 -8.34 10.98 -8.20
C CYS A 330 -7.44 9.81 -7.76
N LYS A 331 -6.13 10.03 -7.65
CA LYS A 331 -5.16 9.04 -7.18
C LYS A 331 -5.51 8.55 -5.77
N TYR A 332 -5.80 9.48 -4.85
CA TYR A 332 -6.22 9.14 -3.50
C TYR A 332 -7.52 8.33 -3.49
N SER A 333 -8.52 8.71 -4.30
CA SER A 333 -9.80 8.03 -4.36
C SER A 333 -9.65 6.57 -4.82
N VAL A 334 -8.80 6.31 -5.83
CA VAL A 334 -8.51 4.95 -6.29
C VAL A 334 -7.90 4.12 -5.16
N ARG A 335 -6.92 4.65 -4.43
CA ARG A 335 -6.32 3.96 -3.29
C ARG A 335 -7.35 3.67 -2.18
N ALA A 336 -8.10 4.69 -1.80
CA ALA A 336 -9.03 4.61 -0.67
C ALA A 336 -10.19 3.63 -0.90
N THR A 337 -10.56 3.37 -2.17
CA THR A 337 -11.68 2.50 -2.54
C THR A 337 -11.26 1.14 -3.09
N SER A 338 -9.98 0.79 -3.02
CA SER A 338 -9.49 -0.52 -3.47
C SER A 338 -9.40 -1.49 -2.30
N PHE A 339 -10.22 -2.56 -2.35
CA PHE A 339 -10.29 -3.60 -1.32
C PHE A 339 -10.19 -5.00 -1.94
N SER A 340 -9.49 -5.92 -1.28
CA SER A 340 -9.44 -7.36 -1.61
C SER A 340 -9.28 -7.65 -3.11
N GLY A 341 -8.51 -6.81 -3.82
CA GLY A 341 -8.29 -6.92 -5.26
C GLY A 341 -9.45 -6.41 -6.13
N ILE A 342 -10.46 -5.80 -5.53
CA ILE A 342 -11.56 -5.17 -6.25
C ILE A 342 -11.65 -3.67 -5.91
N TYR A 343 -12.15 -2.91 -6.86
CA TYR A 343 -12.53 -1.52 -6.67
C TYR A 343 -13.97 -1.45 -6.13
N VAL A 344 -14.16 -0.75 -5.02
CA VAL A 344 -15.49 -0.55 -4.42
C VAL A 344 -15.92 0.91 -4.57
N ASP A 345 -17.18 1.13 -4.93
CA ASP A 345 -17.80 2.46 -5.01
C ASP A 345 -18.34 2.89 -3.63
N GLY A 346 -17.46 2.83 -2.63
CA GLY A 346 -17.79 3.18 -1.26
C GLY A 346 -18.20 1.98 -0.39
N ASP A 347 -18.77 2.26 0.78
CA ASP A 347 -19.11 1.24 1.77
C ASP A 347 -20.25 0.30 1.30
N ARG A 348 -21.08 0.78 0.42
CA ARG A 348 -22.22 0.02 -0.13
C ARG A 348 -21.80 -1.23 -0.87
N GLU A 349 -20.74 -1.16 -1.68
CA GLU A 349 -20.28 -2.27 -2.53
C GLU A 349 -19.43 -3.28 -1.79
N ARG A 350 -19.15 -3.06 -0.51
CA ARG A 350 -18.60 -4.09 0.38
C ARG A 350 -19.62 -5.16 0.76
N ILE A 351 -20.82 -4.97 0.37
CA ILE A 351 -21.96 -5.83 0.70
C ILE A 351 -21.98 -7.05 -0.22
#